data_147757f4681b6a639719510d0da35b8b
#
_entry.id   147757f4681b6a639719510d0da35b8b
#
_cell.length_a   1.000
_cell.length_b   1.000
_cell.length_c   1.000
_cell.angle_alpha   90.00
_cell.angle_beta   90.00
_cell.angle_gamma   90.00
#
_symmetry.space_group_name_H-M   'P 1'
#
loop_
_entity.id
_entity.type
_entity.pdbx_description
1 polymer ?
#
loop_
_entity_poly.entity_id
_entity_poly.type
_entity_poly.pdbx_seq_one_letter_code
_entity_poly.pdbx_strand_id
1 'polypeptide(L)'
;MDYLGQLIEEKCSGNLWHPVKASQSGSAFSHLFFADDLILFAKADGVNSAAIRDVLDTFCSIFGQIVSEAKSRVYFSPNVDKDTRESLCDILGFASTPFLGKYLGFSLKQLSSSSHDYDFILDRVKQKLAGWKANFLSLAGRRVLI
;
A
#
# COMPACT_ATOMS: atom_id res chain seq x y z
N MET A 1 10.90 -2.81 -10.94
CA MET A 1 10.47 -2.93 -9.52
C MET A 1 11.48 -3.72 -8.67
N ASP A 2 12.11 -4.79 -9.19
CA ASP A 2 13.08 -5.60 -8.41
C ASP A 2 14.22 -4.78 -7.80
N TYR A 3 14.75 -3.82 -8.55
CA TYR A 3 15.82 -2.94 -8.06
C TYR A 3 15.35 -2.02 -6.90
N LEU A 4 14.12 -1.51 -6.96
CA LEU A 4 13.55 -0.71 -5.86
C LEU A 4 13.41 -1.57 -4.59
N GLY A 5 12.98 -2.83 -4.74
CA GLY A 5 12.94 -3.79 -3.64
C GLY A 5 14.32 -4.00 -3.01
N GLN A 6 15.36 -4.16 -3.83
CA GLN A 6 16.75 -4.30 -3.34
C GLN A 6 17.23 -3.06 -2.55
N LEU A 7 16.95 -1.85 -3.04
CA LEU A 7 17.28 -0.61 -2.32
C LEU A 7 16.57 -0.54 -0.95
N ILE A 8 15.29 -0.95 -0.90
CA ILE A 8 14.53 -0.99 0.37
C ILE A 8 15.14 -2.04 1.32
N GLU A 9 15.46 -3.23 0.83
CA GLU A 9 16.06 -4.30 1.64
C GLU A 9 17.45 -3.89 2.18
N GLU A 10 18.25 -3.20 1.38
CA GLU A 10 19.53 -2.64 1.82
C GLU A 10 19.35 -1.67 2.99
N LYS A 11 18.40 -0.73 2.89
CA LYS A 11 18.08 0.20 4.00
C LYS A 11 17.52 -0.50 5.23
N CYS A 12 16.71 -1.54 5.05
CA CYS A 12 16.21 -2.38 6.15
C CYS A 12 17.36 -3.13 6.86
N SER A 13 18.27 -3.72 6.10
CA SER A 13 19.44 -4.43 6.62
C SER A 13 20.42 -3.50 7.35
N GLY A 14 20.53 -2.25 6.88
CA GLY A 14 21.32 -1.20 7.51
C GLY A 14 20.66 -0.54 8.74
N ASN A 15 19.49 -1.02 9.20
CA ASN A 15 18.71 -0.43 10.29
C ASN A 15 18.33 1.04 10.11
N LEU A 16 18.27 1.51 8.86
CA LEU A 16 17.81 2.85 8.49
C LEU A 16 16.32 2.88 8.18
N TRP A 17 15.77 1.74 7.80
CA TRP A 17 14.35 1.56 7.51
C TRP A 17 13.79 0.43 8.38
N HIS A 18 12.85 0.77 9.27
CA HIS A 18 12.21 -0.19 10.16
C HIS A 18 10.83 -0.57 9.58
N PRO A 19 10.71 -1.78 9.05
CA PRO A 19 9.43 -2.27 8.52
C PRO A 19 8.39 -2.46 9.62
N VAL A 20 7.11 -2.43 9.25
CA VAL A 20 5.99 -2.58 10.17
C VAL A 20 5.59 -4.05 10.28
N LYS A 21 5.30 -4.52 11.49
CA LYS A 21 4.77 -5.86 11.74
C LYS A 21 3.26 -5.81 11.95
N ALA A 22 2.53 -6.69 11.29
CA ALA A 22 1.08 -6.81 11.48
C ALA A 22 0.70 -7.41 12.86
N SER A 23 1.60 -8.20 13.46
CA SER A 23 1.47 -8.76 14.80
C SER A 23 2.84 -8.96 15.43
N GLN A 24 2.90 -9.21 16.74
CA GLN A 24 4.18 -9.42 17.45
C GLN A 24 4.99 -10.61 16.89
N SER A 25 4.32 -11.66 16.41
CA SER A 25 4.94 -12.84 15.80
C SER A 25 4.82 -12.87 14.27
N GLY A 26 4.24 -11.82 13.66
CA GLY A 26 4.00 -11.74 12.22
C GLY A 26 5.23 -11.30 11.43
N SER A 27 5.17 -11.57 10.12
CA SER A 27 6.18 -11.07 9.18
C SER A 27 6.21 -9.54 9.17
N ALA A 28 7.40 -9.00 8.95
CA ALA A 28 7.60 -7.57 8.77
C ALA A 28 7.34 -7.19 7.31
N PHE A 29 6.66 -6.06 7.09
CA PHE A 29 6.35 -5.50 5.78
C PHE A 29 7.01 -4.15 5.62
N SER A 30 7.83 -4.00 4.60
CA SER A 30 8.44 -2.72 4.20
C SER A 30 7.75 -2.08 3.01
N HIS A 31 7.21 -2.90 2.09
CA HIS A 31 6.60 -2.42 0.87
C HIS A 31 5.61 -3.42 0.27
N LEU A 32 4.72 -2.92 -0.58
CA LEU A 32 3.87 -3.70 -1.49
C LEU A 32 3.94 -3.06 -2.88
N PHE A 33 4.16 -3.89 -3.89
CA PHE A 33 4.21 -3.48 -5.31
C PHE A 33 3.10 -4.14 -6.11
N PHE A 34 2.44 -3.37 -6.94
CA PHE A 34 1.56 -3.89 -7.97
C PHE A 34 1.55 -2.95 -9.18
N ALA A 35 2.11 -3.39 -10.28
CA ALA A 35 2.33 -2.57 -11.47
C ALA A 35 3.01 -1.24 -11.11
N ASP A 36 2.34 -0.10 -11.29
CA ASP A 36 2.85 1.23 -10.98
C ASP A 36 2.48 1.70 -9.56
N ASP A 37 1.66 0.93 -8.85
CA ASP A 37 1.24 1.26 -7.49
C ASP A 37 2.26 0.76 -6.46
N LEU A 38 2.63 1.64 -5.54
CA LEU A 38 3.60 1.41 -4.49
C LEU A 38 3.04 1.80 -3.14
N ILE A 39 3.07 0.89 -2.17
CA ILE A 39 2.83 1.20 -0.76
C ILE A 39 4.10 0.92 0.03
N LEU A 40 4.53 1.89 0.82
CA LEU A 40 5.68 1.79 1.70
C LEU A 40 5.23 1.82 3.16
N PHE A 41 5.84 0.98 3.98
CA PHE A 41 5.56 0.87 5.41
C PHE A 41 6.83 1.12 6.20
N ALA A 42 6.78 2.05 7.14
CA ALA A 42 7.91 2.36 7.99
C ALA A 42 7.46 2.91 9.34
N LYS A 43 8.38 2.93 10.30
CA LYS A 43 8.18 3.64 11.55
C LYS A 43 8.14 5.15 11.29
N ALA A 44 7.26 5.88 12.00
CA ALA A 44 7.10 7.31 11.84
C ALA A 44 8.20 8.07 12.62
N ASP A 45 9.37 8.18 12.04
CA ASP A 45 10.48 8.98 12.53
C ASP A 45 11.33 9.56 11.37
N GLY A 46 12.20 10.53 11.69
CA GLY A 46 13.00 11.23 10.70
C GLY A 46 13.99 10.33 9.96
N VAL A 47 14.55 9.31 10.62
CA VAL A 47 15.52 8.39 9.99
C VAL A 47 14.85 7.56 8.92
N ASN A 48 13.69 6.98 9.24
CA ASN A 48 12.92 6.20 8.27
C ASN A 48 12.41 7.07 7.10
N SER A 49 11.93 8.28 7.38
CA SER A 49 11.46 9.20 6.34
C SER A 49 12.58 9.64 5.40
N ALA A 50 13.77 9.92 5.93
CA ALA A 50 14.96 10.23 5.13
C ALA A 50 15.39 9.02 4.29
N ALA A 51 15.36 7.81 4.84
CA ALA A 51 15.68 6.59 4.10
C ALA A 51 14.69 6.34 2.95
N ILE A 52 13.39 6.56 3.17
CA ILE A 52 12.36 6.48 2.12
C ILE A 52 12.64 7.48 1.01
N ARG A 53 12.91 8.74 1.35
CA ARG A 53 13.20 9.79 0.37
C ARG A 53 14.43 9.45 -0.45
N ASP A 54 15.52 9.04 0.19
CA ASP A 54 16.77 8.66 -0.48
C ASP A 54 16.58 7.47 -1.46
N VAL A 55 15.82 6.45 -1.06
CA VAL A 55 15.49 5.31 -1.94
C VAL A 55 14.68 5.76 -3.16
N LEU A 56 13.67 6.60 -2.96
CA LEU A 56 12.85 7.11 -4.07
C LEU A 56 13.66 7.99 -5.01
N ASP A 57 14.47 8.90 -4.49
CA ASP A 57 15.31 9.80 -5.29
C ASP A 57 16.37 9.00 -6.08
N THR A 58 17.00 8.01 -5.44
CA THR A 58 17.96 7.12 -6.10
C THR A 58 17.31 6.34 -7.23
N PHE A 59 16.14 5.74 -6.97
CA PHE A 59 15.40 4.99 -7.98
C PHE A 59 14.99 5.90 -9.17
N CYS A 60 14.45 7.07 -8.88
CA CYS A 60 14.02 8.03 -9.88
C CYS A 60 15.20 8.51 -10.74
N SER A 61 16.36 8.77 -10.14
CA SER A 61 17.56 9.21 -10.85
C SER A 61 18.11 8.15 -11.81
N ILE A 62 18.06 6.87 -11.43
CA ILE A 62 18.59 5.77 -12.25
C ILE A 62 17.65 5.44 -13.42
N PHE A 63 16.35 5.45 -13.20
CA PHE A 63 15.37 5.00 -14.20
C PHE A 63 14.67 6.15 -14.95
N GLY A 64 15.00 7.40 -14.65
CA GLY A 64 14.37 8.56 -15.27
C GLY A 64 12.87 8.67 -14.93
N GLN A 65 12.43 8.07 -13.84
CA GLN A 65 11.05 8.13 -13.36
C GLN A 65 10.85 9.31 -12.42
N ILE A 66 9.61 9.71 -12.24
CA ILE A 66 9.24 10.79 -11.32
C ILE A 66 8.08 10.31 -10.45
N VAL A 67 8.27 10.43 -9.14
CA VAL A 67 7.17 10.19 -8.19
C VAL A 67 6.19 11.34 -8.26
N SER A 68 4.92 11.05 -8.51
CA SER A 68 3.89 12.08 -8.58
C SER A 68 3.48 12.54 -7.18
N GLU A 69 3.94 13.71 -6.75
CA GLU A 69 3.54 14.32 -5.47
C GLU A 69 2.02 14.54 -5.38
N ALA A 70 1.37 14.87 -6.49
CA ALA A 70 -0.07 15.07 -6.53
C ALA A 70 -0.88 13.80 -6.24
N LYS A 71 -0.33 12.61 -6.57
CA LYS A 71 -0.96 11.31 -6.35
C LYS A 71 -0.48 10.59 -5.11
N SER A 72 0.72 10.93 -4.62
CA SER A 72 1.32 10.31 -3.44
C SER A 72 0.80 10.95 -2.15
N ARG A 73 0.57 10.13 -1.15
CA ARG A 73 0.05 10.57 0.16
C ARG A 73 0.73 9.79 1.28
N VAL A 74 0.84 10.43 2.42
CA VAL A 74 1.34 9.82 3.66
C VAL A 74 0.18 9.64 4.63
N TYR A 75 0.04 8.45 5.14
CA TYR A 75 -0.91 8.13 6.18
C TYR A 75 -0.15 7.83 7.49
N PHE A 76 -0.54 8.48 8.55
CA PHE A 76 0.04 8.29 9.87
C PHE A 76 -0.92 7.59 10.82
N SER A 77 -0.38 6.71 11.68
CA SER A 77 -1.13 6.17 12.79
C SER A 77 -1.68 7.29 13.69
N PRO A 78 -2.85 7.13 14.33
CA PRO A 78 -3.41 8.12 15.26
C PRO A 78 -2.46 8.54 16.38
N ASN A 79 -1.56 7.65 16.77
CA ASN A 79 -0.61 7.87 17.87
C ASN A 79 0.54 8.85 17.54
N VAL A 80 0.68 9.25 16.27
CA VAL A 80 1.70 10.23 15.86
C VAL A 80 1.12 11.62 16.06
N ASP A 81 1.82 12.48 16.78
CA ASP A 81 1.42 13.86 17.02
C ASP A 81 1.47 14.71 15.75
N LYS A 82 0.80 15.87 15.79
CA LYS A 82 0.66 16.73 14.62
C LYS A 82 1.99 17.32 14.15
N ASP A 83 2.81 17.80 15.07
CA ASP A 83 4.09 18.45 14.75
C ASP A 83 5.05 17.45 14.09
N THR A 84 5.09 16.21 14.60
CA THR A 84 5.85 15.12 13.98
C THR A 84 5.33 14.82 12.57
N ARG A 85 4.01 14.75 12.36
CA ARG A 85 3.45 14.51 11.01
C ARG A 85 3.87 15.59 10.02
N GLU A 86 3.80 16.86 10.40
CA GLU A 86 4.18 17.98 9.55
C GLU A 86 5.67 17.88 9.18
N SER A 87 6.54 17.67 10.17
CA SER A 87 7.98 17.51 9.95
C SER A 87 8.31 16.34 9.02
N LEU A 88 7.64 15.20 9.18
CA LEU A 88 7.88 14.02 8.32
C LEU A 88 7.33 14.23 6.91
N CYS A 89 6.22 14.94 6.75
CA CYS A 89 5.71 15.32 5.43
C CYS A 89 6.69 16.23 4.69
N ASP A 90 7.32 17.17 5.39
CA ASP A 90 8.33 18.05 4.81
C ASP A 90 9.55 17.27 4.32
N ILE A 91 10.03 16.28 5.09
CA ILE A 91 11.13 15.40 4.67
C ILE A 91 10.74 14.56 3.43
N LEU A 92 9.54 13.99 3.44
CA LEU A 92 9.07 13.11 2.36
C LEU A 92 8.65 13.87 1.10
N GLY A 93 8.24 15.12 1.22
CA GLY A 93 7.70 15.93 0.12
C GLY A 93 6.28 15.53 -0.29
N PHE A 94 5.52 14.85 0.58
CA PHE A 94 4.16 14.40 0.29
C PHE A 94 3.16 14.91 1.32
N ALA A 95 1.93 15.20 0.87
CA ALA A 95 0.86 15.62 1.76
C ALA A 95 0.31 14.45 2.60
N SER A 96 -0.02 14.72 3.86
CA SER A 96 -0.69 13.75 4.71
C SER A 96 -2.16 13.56 4.32
N THR A 97 -2.69 12.38 4.63
CA THR A 97 -4.12 12.05 4.46
C THR A 97 -4.67 11.40 5.73
N PRO A 98 -5.91 11.70 6.12
CA PRO A 98 -6.55 11.03 7.26
C PRO A 98 -7.03 9.61 6.92
N PHE A 99 -7.06 9.24 5.64
CA PHE A 99 -7.56 7.96 5.17
C PHE A 99 -6.59 7.30 4.21
N LEU A 100 -6.39 5.99 4.36
CA LEU A 100 -5.53 5.18 3.48
C LEU A 100 -6.07 5.04 2.04
N GLY A 101 -7.33 5.40 1.80
CA GLY A 101 -7.93 5.30 0.47
C GLY A 101 -8.20 3.86 0.02
N LYS A 102 -8.05 3.62 -1.28
CA LYS A 102 -8.24 2.31 -1.89
C LYS A 102 -6.94 1.84 -2.54
N TYR A 103 -6.64 0.56 -2.38
CA TYR A 103 -5.54 -0.13 -3.06
C TYR A 103 -6.10 -1.33 -3.81
N LEU A 104 -5.87 -1.40 -5.12
CA LEU A 104 -6.41 -2.44 -6.01
C LEU A 104 -7.94 -2.65 -5.90
N GLY A 105 -8.67 -1.56 -5.65
CA GLY A 105 -10.11 -1.60 -5.49
C GLY A 105 -10.60 -1.95 -4.07
N PHE A 106 -9.70 -2.30 -3.16
CA PHE A 106 -9.99 -2.57 -1.75
C PHE A 106 -9.78 -1.33 -0.91
N SER A 107 -10.74 -1.00 -0.05
CA SER A 107 -10.58 0.07 0.95
C SER A 107 -9.58 -0.39 2.01
N LEU A 108 -8.48 0.36 2.17
CA LEU A 108 -7.53 0.15 3.24
C LEU A 108 -8.11 0.77 4.52
N LYS A 109 -8.59 -0.05 5.43
CA LYS A 109 -9.17 0.40 6.70
C LYS A 109 -8.19 0.26 7.85
N GLN A 110 -8.32 1.17 8.79
CA GLN A 110 -7.38 1.42 9.86
C GLN A 110 -7.55 0.54 11.10
N LEU A 111 -8.77 0.08 11.38
CA LEU A 111 -9.09 -0.65 12.62
C LEU A 111 -10.32 -1.53 12.41
N SER A 112 -10.25 -2.75 12.92
CA SER A 112 -11.30 -3.78 12.94
C SER A 112 -12.04 -3.97 11.62
N SER A 113 -11.59 -4.92 10.82
CA SER A 113 -12.42 -5.45 9.74
C SER A 113 -13.67 -6.08 10.33
N SER A 114 -14.81 -5.45 10.15
CA SER A 114 -16.09 -6.08 10.35
C SER A 114 -16.40 -6.98 9.14
N SER A 115 -17.16 -8.05 9.32
CA SER A 115 -17.61 -8.90 8.21
C SER A 115 -18.32 -8.09 7.11
N HIS A 116 -18.97 -6.98 7.45
CA HIS A 116 -19.60 -6.04 6.52
C HIS A 116 -18.61 -5.30 5.60
N ASP A 117 -17.33 -5.23 5.94
CA ASP A 117 -16.33 -4.53 5.14
C ASP A 117 -16.07 -5.23 3.80
N TYR A 118 -16.43 -6.50 3.70
CA TYR A 118 -16.30 -7.33 2.50
C TYR A 118 -17.62 -7.54 1.75
N ASP A 119 -18.74 -6.98 2.23
CA ASP A 119 -20.06 -7.13 1.58
C ASP A 119 -20.04 -6.63 0.13
N PHE A 120 -19.26 -5.60 -0.17
CA PHE A 120 -19.11 -5.12 -1.54
C PHE A 120 -18.49 -6.17 -2.49
N ILE A 121 -17.63 -7.07 -1.97
CA ILE A 121 -17.06 -8.18 -2.75
C ILE A 121 -18.15 -9.20 -3.02
N LEU A 122 -18.92 -9.54 -1.98
CA LEU A 122 -20.05 -10.46 -2.12
C LEU A 122 -21.09 -9.92 -3.10
N ASP A 123 -21.39 -8.62 -3.02
CA ASP A 123 -22.32 -7.97 -3.95
C ASP A 123 -21.78 -7.96 -5.38
N ARG A 124 -20.50 -7.71 -5.57
CA ARG A 124 -19.86 -7.78 -6.89
C ARG A 124 -19.87 -9.19 -7.47
N VAL A 125 -19.62 -10.21 -6.64
CA VAL A 125 -19.73 -11.62 -7.05
C VAL A 125 -21.17 -11.96 -7.39
N LYS A 126 -22.13 -11.58 -6.53
CA LYS A 126 -23.58 -11.78 -6.78
C LYS A 126 -24.04 -11.10 -8.07
N GLN A 127 -23.62 -9.85 -8.33
CA GLN A 127 -23.93 -9.13 -9.55
C GLN A 127 -23.37 -9.84 -10.81
N LYS A 128 -22.13 -10.29 -10.74
CA LYS A 128 -21.53 -11.09 -11.82
C LYS A 128 -22.28 -12.40 -12.02
N LEU A 129 -22.63 -13.11 -10.97
CA LEU A 129 -23.40 -14.35 -11.05
C LEU A 129 -24.84 -14.12 -11.53
N ALA A 130 -25.50 -13.03 -11.10
CA ALA A 130 -26.85 -12.69 -11.55
C ALA A 130 -26.92 -12.27 -13.02
N GLY A 131 -25.89 -11.61 -13.53
CA GLY A 131 -25.76 -11.24 -14.95
C GLY A 131 -25.51 -12.46 -15.86
N TRP A 132 -25.11 -13.57 -15.30
CA TRP A 132 -24.88 -14.82 -16.02
C TRP A 132 -26.06 -15.75 -15.77
N LYS A 133 -26.90 -15.92 -16.77
CA LYS A 133 -27.93 -16.95 -16.76
C LYS A 133 -27.22 -18.31 -16.78
N ALA A 134 -26.83 -18.80 -15.58
CA ALA A 134 -26.04 -20.02 -15.40
C ALA A 134 -26.61 -21.23 -16.15
N ASN A 135 -27.93 -21.20 -16.47
CA ASN A 135 -28.62 -22.23 -17.20
C ASN A 135 -28.27 -22.28 -18.69
N PHE A 136 -27.65 -21.22 -19.24
CA PHE A 136 -27.28 -21.18 -20.68
C PHE A 136 -25.79 -21.42 -20.93
N LEU A 137 -25.00 -21.58 -19.89
CA LEU A 137 -23.58 -21.85 -20.06
C LEU A 137 -23.30 -23.34 -20.23
N SER A 138 -22.48 -23.66 -21.21
CA SER A 138 -21.89 -25.00 -21.34
C SER A 138 -21.08 -25.36 -20.12
N LEU A 139 -20.84 -26.65 -19.90
CA LEU A 139 -20.01 -27.10 -18.74
C LEU A 139 -18.61 -26.47 -18.74
N ALA A 140 -18.03 -26.21 -19.91
CA ALA A 140 -16.77 -25.51 -20.08
C ALA A 140 -16.89 -24.03 -19.70
N GLY A 141 -17.97 -23.34 -20.05
CA GLY A 141 -18.23 -21.95 -19.68
C GLY A 141 -18.43 -21.75 -18.18
N ARG A 142 -18.95 -22.75 -17.46
CA ARG A 142 -19.08 -22.69 -15.99
C ARG A 142 -17.73 -22.77 -15.27
N ARG A 143 -16.72 -23.44 -15.85
CA ARG A 143 -15.36 -23.54 -15.26
C ARG A 143 -14.55 -22.27 -15.41
N VAL A 144 -14.85 -21.41 -16.36
CA VAL A 144 -14.15 -20.12 -16.60
C VAL A 144 -14.68 -19.01 -15.68
N LEU A 145 -15.80 -19.25 -15.00
CA LEU A 145 -16.46 -18.29 -14.11
C LEU A 145 -15.90 -18.26 -12.67
N ILE A 146 -15.13 -19.27 -12.29
CA ILE A 146 -14.47 -19.39 -11.01
C ILE A 146 -13.03 -18.94 -11.17
#